data_7c02728c60f52aa4663123609ac864a8
#
_entry.id   7c02728c60f52aa4663123609ac864a8
#
_cell.length_a   1.000
_cell.length_b   1.000
_cell.length_c   1.000
_cell.angle_alpha   90.00
_cell.angle_beta   90.00
_cell.angle_gamma   90.00
#
_symmetry.space_group_name_H-M   'P 1'
#
loop_
_entity.id
_entity.type
_entity.pdbx_description
1 polymer ?
#
loop_
_entity_poly.entity_id
_entity_poly.type
_entity_poly.pdbx_seq_one_letter_code
_entity_poly.pdbx_strand_id
1 'polypeptide(L)'
;MNAARVITPHDASPETAIGAILDFGGPVLLDLDETLYLRNSTEDFIDSARPRLPALLLMRMLDVIRPWRWTGGETTRDVWRVRFISTCFPWTGNRWKNRVVGLAKNFTNLRLMAALTPGTTPIILTAGFHPIVAPLVAALGLPQAQIVAARLSTFADRRDGKLHLAVGALGDDTIRRALVLTDSAQDLTLLDACARPLRTVWPEAHHRRALSGVYMPGQYLTQVKRPGQRYIFRGILQEDFAFWVLSSIPLAALPVLHVLGLLFLLVSFWAIYERGYVDNDLIAARFEVIPKLSAEFLDSPVATPRWQPWIWASACGAIAIVLLRRPVTPVPADFAAWAAVLLATHGWFTMYNRFDKETRVWMYAGLQFARIAAFVALVPIALIGAVALGAHVLAKWVPYYVYRLGGKDWPEAPFHLIRLLFFVVLAVLLEFSEGLSAVLSGTALALLAWNLFRARKELATALTAAKRLDRTGTKPPL
;
A
#
# COMPACT_ATOMS: atom_id res chain seq x y z
N MET A 1 -3.28 10.27 3.94
CA MET A 1 -3.62 11.06 5.14
C MET A 1 -3.01 12.43 4.92
N ASN A 2 -3.82 13.42 4.58
CA ASN A 2 -3.42 14.79 4.85
C ASN A 2 -3.20 14.82 6.37
N ALA A 3 -1.93 14.79 6.80
CA ALA A 3 -1.62 15.16 8.17
C ALA A 3 -2.25 16.54 8.35
N ALA A 4 -3.18 16.64 9.27
CA ALA A 4 -3.75 17.94 9.65
C ALA A 4 -2.54 18.86 9.82
N ARG A 5 -2.53 19.96 9.06
CA ARG A 5 -1.40 20.90 9.03
C ARG A 5 -1.20 21.38 10.46
N VAL A 6 -0.20 20.82 11.13
CA VAL A 6 0.12 21.24 12.51
C VAL A 6 0.56 22.69 12.41
N ILE A 7 -0.29 23.60 12.86
CA ILE A 7 0.03 25.02 12.93
C ILE A 7 0.92 25.22 14.16
N THR A 8 2.09 25.82 13.95
CA THR A 8 3.04 26.15 15.02
C THR A 8 3.16 27.66 15.16
N PRO A 9 3.59 28.17 16.31
CA PRO A 9 3.78 29.62 16.51
C PRO A 9 4.86 30.24 15.59
N HIS A 10 5.67 29.39 14.94
CA HIS A 10 6.77 29.79 14.06
C HIS A 10 6.45 29.66 12.57
N ASP A 11 5.19 29.39 12.21
CA ASP A 11 4.78 29.23 10.81
C ASP A 11 4.91 30.56 10.06
N ALA A 12 5.65 30.52 8.95
CA ALA A 12 5.89 31.65 8.06
C ALA A 12 5.55 31.29 6.60
N SER A 13 5.09 32.29 5.83
CA SER A 13 4.95 32.12 4.39
C SER A 13 6.31 32.06 3.71
N PRO A 14 6.42 31.49 2.49
CA PRO A 14 7.65 31.54 1.71
C PRO A 14 8.19 32.96 1.50
N GLU A 15 7.30 33.93 1.30
CA GLU A 15 7.65 35.34 1.13
C GLU A 15 8.25 35.95 2.41
N THR A 16 7.64 35.65 3.55
CA THR A 16 8.14 36.08 4.88
C THR A 16 9.51 35.48 5.15
N ALA A 17 9.70 34.20 4.83
CA ALA A 17 10.98 33.50 5.02
C ALA A 17 12.11 34.11 4.16
N ILE A 18 11.82 34.38 2.90
CA ILE A 18 12.76 35.02 1.97
C ILE A 18 13.14 36.41 2.47
N GLY A 19 12.16 37.28 2.82
CA GLY A 19 12.42 38.60 3.34
C GLY A 19 13.25 38.56 4.63
N ALA A 20 12.95 37.60 5.52
CA ALA A 20 13.70 37.41 6.75
C ALA A 20 15.18 37.06 6.52
N ILE A 21 15.49 36.25 5.50
CA ILE A 21 16.89 35.88 5.15
C ILE A 21 17.64 37.10 4.59
N LEU A 22 17.01 37.89 3.74
CA LEU A 22 17.62 39.10 3.15
C LEU A 22 17.97 40.17 4.19
N ASP A 23 17.16 40.28 5.22
CA ASP A 23 17.32 41.31 6.29
C ASP A 23 18.19 40.83 7.46
N PHE A 24 18.63 39.56 7.47
CA PHE A 24 19.31 38.98 8.62
C PHE A 24 20.83 39.00 8.49
N GLY A 25 21.48 39.69 9.43
CA GLY A 25 22.95 39.83 9.46
C GLY A 25 23.71 38.76 10.27
N GLY A 26 23.02 37.75 10.81
CA GLY A 26 23.61 36.70 11.64
C GLY A 26 23.78 35.36 10.89
N PRO A 27 24.15 34.28 11.62
CA PRO A 27 24.23 32.94 11.04
C PRO A 27 22.88 32.44 10.54
N VAL A 28 22.85 31.91 9.31
CA VAL A 28 21.63 31.35 8.69
C VAL A 28 21.75 29.83 8.64
N LEU A 29 20.89 29.12 9.36
CA LEU A 29 20.78 27.67 9.40
C LEU A 29 19.60 27.24 8.55
N LEU A 30 19.87 26.47 7.50
CA LEU A 30 18.88 25.99 6.56
C LEU A 30 18.71 24.47 6.66
N ASP A 31 17.47 24.03 6.76
CA ASP A 31 17.16 22.62 6.51
C ASP A 31 17.38 22.28 5.03
N LEU A 32 17.68 21.03 4.75
CA LEU A 32 17.93 20.55 3.41
C LEU A 32 16.66 19.99 2.77
N ASP A 33 16.12 18.92 3.35
CA ASP A 33 15.03 18.14 2.78
C ASP A 33 13.71 18.94 2.85
N GLU A 34 12.98 18.97 1.73
CA GLU A 34 11.71 19.69 1.54
C GLU A 34 11.82 21.23 1.80
N THR A 35 13.03 21.75 2.02
CA THR A 35 13.33 23.18 2.19
C THR A 35 14.23 23.70 1.07
N LEU A 36 15.52 23.44 1.11
CA LEU A 36 16.47 23.83 0.05
C LEU A 36 16.43 22.87 -1.14
N TYR A 37 16.33 21.61 -0.86
CA TYR A 37 16.06 20.53 -1.81
C TYR A 37 14.58 20.14 -1.68
N LEU A 38 13.77 20.40 -2.72
CA LEU A 38 12.32 20.23 -2.71
C LEU A 38 11.83 18.78 -2.69
N ARG A 39 12.71 17.86 -2.30
CA ARG A 39 12.44 16.43 -2.09
C ARG A 39 13.16 15.93 -0.85
N ASN A 40 13.09 14.62 -0.58
CA ASN A 40 13.79 14.00 0.52
C ASN A 40 15.05 13.26 0.05
N SER A 41 16.21 13.68 0.51
CA SER A 41 17.53 13.14 0.10
C SER A 41 17.71 11.68 0.46
N THR A 42 17.23 11.25 1.63
CA THR A 42 17.28 9.86 2.10
C THR A 42 16.41 8.94 1.23
N GLU A 43 15.19 9.37 0.91
CA GLU A 43 14.30 8.62 0.03
C GLU A 43 14.87 8.50 -1.40
N ASP A 44 15.44 9.58 -1.94
CA ASP A 44 16.06 9.56 -3.27
C ASP A 44 17.34 8.72 -3.32
N PHE A 45 18.12 8.70 -2.24
CA PHE A 45 19.25 7.79 -2.09
C PHE A 45 18.81 6.32 -2.14
N ILE A 46 17.83 5.94 -1.33
CA ILE A 46 17.27 4.58 -1.33
C ILE A 46 16.68 4.23 -2.70
N ASP A 47 15.99 5.17 -3.37
CA ASP A 47 15.47 4.99 -4.73
C ASP A 47 16.57 4.77 -5.80
N SER A 48 17.82 5.09 -5.47
CA SER A 48 18.97 4.83 -6.33
C SER A 48 19.47 3.38 -6.30
N ALA A 49 19.01 2.57 -5.32
CA ALA A 49 19.39 1.16 -5.21
C ALA A 49 18.93 0.33 -6.42
N ARG A 50 19.80 -0.58 -6.86
CA ARG A 50 19.53 -1.52 -7.94
C ARG A 50 20.05 -2.91 -7.55
N PRO A 51 19.36 -4.00 -7.90
CA PRO A 51 18.04 -4.04 -8.55
C PRO A 51 16.92 -3.50 -7.64
N ARG A 52 15.91 -2.85 -8.20
CA ARG A 52 14.88 -2.14 -7.42
C ARG A 52 13.96 -3.08 -6.63
N LEU A 53 13.58 -4.22 -7.21
CA LEU A 53 12.68 -5.17 -6.54
C LEU A 53 13.29 -5.81 -5.29
N PRO A 54 14.54 -6.36 -5.30
CA PRO A 54 15.20 -6.81 -4.08
C PRO A 54 15.36 -5.70 -3.04
N ALA A 55 15.66 -4.47 -3.46
CA ALA A 55 15.73 -3.33 -2.55
C ALA A 55 14.37 -3.04 -1.89
N LEU A 56 13.26 -3.09 -2.65
CA LEU A 56 11.90 -2.95 -2.11
C LEU A 56 11.57 -4.07 -1.12
N LEU A 57 11.89 -5.33 -1.45
CA LEU A 57 11.65 -6.48 -0.57
C LEU A 57 12.43 -6.33 0.75
N LEU A 58 13.69 -5.88 0.68
CA LEU A 58 14.49 -5.58 1.86
C LEU A 58 13.84 -4.49 2.73
N MET A 59 13.38 -3.39 2.13
CA MET A 59 12.68 -2.32 2.86
C MET A 59 11.38 -2.83 3.51
N ARG A 60 10.64 -3.70 2.83
CA ARG A 60 9.42 -4.31 3.40
C ARG A 60 9.72 -5.27 4.54
N MET A 61 10.78 -6.06 4.42
CA MET A 61 11.25 -6.91 5.51
C MET A 61 11.59 -6.08 6.76
N LEU A 62 12.30 -4.97 6.58
CA LEU A 62 12.59 -4.04 7.68
C LEU A 62 11.30 -3.44 8.28
N ASP A 63 10.31 -3.07 7.47
CA ASP A 63 9.02 -2.55 7.94
C ASP A 63 8.23 -3.60 8.75
N VAL A 64 8.45 -4.90 8.52
CA VAL A 64 7.85 -6.00 9.31
C VAL A 64 8.62 -6.23 10.61
N ILE A 65 9.94 -6.37 10.55
CA ILE A 65 10.81 -6.67 11.70
C ILE A 65 10.86 -5.46 12.65
N ARG A 66 10.89 -4.22 12.11
CA ARG A 66 10.96 -2.95 12.84
C ARG A 66 12.15 -2.88 13.81
N PRO A 67 13.38 -3.11 13.36
CA PRO A 67 14.54 -3.15 14.25
C PRO A 67 14.82 -1.82 14.96
N TRP A 68 14.33 -0.71 14.44
CA TRP A 68 14.43 0.60 15.09
C TRP A 68 13.75 0.69 16.46
N ARG A 69 12.81 -0.23 16.78
CA ARG A 69 12.22 -0.30 18.12
C ARG A 69 13.27 -0.54 19.22
N TRP A 70 14.40 -1.14 18.86
CA TRP A 70 15.50 -1.43 19.79
C TRP A 70 16.53 -0.31 19.90
N THR A 71 16.46 0.72 19.05
CA THR A 71 17.53 1.74 18.94
C THR A 71 17.04 3.18 19.11
N GLY A 72 15.76 3.41 19.37
CA GLY A 72 15.21 4.75 19.59
C GLY A 72 13.87 5.04 18.86
N GLY A 73 13.21 3.99 18.34
CA GLY A 73 11.90 4.13 17.69
C GLY A 73 11.97 4.69 16.26
N GLU A 74 10.90 5.33 15.82
CA GLU A 74 10.75 5.79 14.44
C GLU A 74 11.83 6.80 14.01
N THR A 75 12.41 7.56 14.94
CA THR A 75 13.50 8.52 14.65
C THR A 75 14.73 7.83 14.08
N THR A 76 15.04 6.60 14.49
CA THR A 76 16.20 5.82 14.05
C THR A 76 15.89 4.91 12.86
N ARG A 77 14.67 4.90 12.34
CA ARG A 77 14.24 4.06 11.20
C ARG A 77 15.12 4.24 9.97
N ASP A 78 15.42 5.48 9.61
CA ASP A 78 16.21 5.76 8.41
C ASP A 78 17.66 5.35 8.54
N VAL A 79 18.24 5.31 9.76
CA VAL A 79 19.58 4.76 9.98
C VAL A 79 19.62 3.28 9.56
N TRP A 80 18.61 2.50 9.98
CA TRP A 80 18.48 1.09 9.58
C TRP A 80 18.29 0.96 8.07
N ARG A 81 17.38 1.71 7.47
CA ARG A 81 17.10 1.66 6.03
C ARG A 81 18.33 1.96 5.19
N VAL A 82 19.06 3.03 5.51
CA VAL A 82 20.27 3.44 4.78
C VAL A 82 21.41 2.45 4.99
N ARG A 83 21.64 1.97 6.23
CA ARG A 83 22.66 0.95 6.50
C ARG A 83 22.41 -0.32 5.69
N PHE A 84 21.21 -0.88 5.73
CA PHE A 84 20.88 -2.10 4.99
C PHE A 84 20.99 -1.90 3.48
N ILE A 85 20.52 -0.78 2.93
CA ILE A 85 20.71 -0.47 1.51
C ILE A 85 22.19 -0.36 1.16
N SER A 86 22.99 0.33 1.97
CA SER A 86 24.41 0.52 1.69
C SER A 86 25.19 -0.80 1.80
N THR A 87 24.80 -1.69 2.71
CA THR A 87 25.44 -3.00 2.90
C THR A 87 25.03 -4.00 1.82
N CYS A 88 23.72 -4.14 1.56
CA CYS A 88 23.23 -5.13 0.60
C CYS A 88 23.41 -4.68 -0.87
N PHE A 89 23.51 -3.38 -1.11
CA PHE A 89 23.66 -2.78 -2.45
C PHE A 89 24.79 -1.74 -2.43
N PRO A 90 26.06 -2.14 -2.24
CA PRO A 90 27.19 -1.23 -2.00
C PRO A 90 27.44 -0.23 -3.14
N TRP A 91 27.04 -0.57 -4.37
CA TRP A 91 27.11 0.33 -5.52
C TRP A 91 26.13 1.49 -5.50
N THR A 92 25.18 1.53 -4.53
CA THR A 92 24.18 2.61 -4.42
C THR A 92 24.83 3.97 -4.22
N GLY A 93 25.91 4.04 -3.43
CA GLY A 93 26.65 5.28 -3.20
C GLY A 93 27.22 5.91 -4.48
N ASN A 94 27.80 5.12 -5.38
CA ASN A 94 28.32 5.60 -6.65
C ASN A 94 27.19 6.01 -7.60
N ARG A 95 26.09 5.25 -7.62
CA ARG A 95 24.87 5.63 -8.39
C ARG A 95 24.26 6.91 -7.89
N TRP A 96 24.23 7.14 -6.58
CA TRP A 96 23.77 8.37 -5.97
C TRP A 96 24.57 9.57 -6.45
N LYS A 97 25.91 9.51 -6.38
CA LYS A 97 26.80 10.58 -6.85
C LYS A 97 26.56 10.95 -8.30
N ASN A 98 26.27 9.96 -9.17
CA ASN A 98 25.98 10.22 -10.58
C ASN A 98 24.59 10.81 -10.80
N ARG A 99 23.61 10.46 -9.94
CA ARG A 99 22.23 10.90 -10.08
C ARG A 99 21.94 12.27 -9.47
N VAL A 100 22.68 12.61 -8.42
CA VAL A 100 22.45 13.78 -7.60
C VAL A 100 22.49 15.09 -8.39
N VAL A 101 23.37 15.20 -9.41
CA VAL A 101 23.48 16.37 -10.26
C VAL A 101 22.18 16.66 -11.01
N GLY A 102 21.57 15.62 -11.59
CA GLY A 102 20.28 15.76 -12.27
C GLY A 102 19.12 16.06 -11.30
N LEU A 103 19.16 15.50 -10.10
CA LEU A 103 18.17 15.79 -9.07
C LEU A 103 18.29 17.22 -8.54
N ALA A 104 19.49 17.68 -8.26
CA ALA A 104 19.73 19.06 -7.85
C ALA A 104 19.20 20.04 -8.89
N LYS A 105 19.53 19.85 -10.17
CA LYS A 105 19.04 20.71 -11.26
C LYS A 105 17.51 20.85 -11.31
N ASN A 106 16.78 19.76 -10.99
CA ASN A 106 15.32 19.74 -11.13
C ASN A 106 14.57 20.12 -9.85
N PHE A 107 15.21 19.97 -8.69
CA PHE A 107 14.51 20.08 -7.39
C PHE A 107 15.19 21.05 -6.42
N THR A 108 16.05 21.93 -6.88
CA THR A 108 16.55 23.07 -6.07
C THR A 108 15.43 24.07 -5.86
N ASN A 109 15.28 24.55 -4.64
CA ASN A 109 14.44 25.70 -4.34
C ASN A 109 15.13 26.99 -4.86
N LEU A 110 14.84 27.34 -6.10
CA LEU A 110 15.47 28.49 -6.77
C LEU A 110 15.12 29.82 -6.07
N ARG A 111 13.92 29.94 -5.49
CA ARG A 111 13.50 31.14 -4.75
C ARG A 111 14.35 31.33 -3.50
N LEU A 112 14.58 30.26 -2.75
CA LEU A 112 15.42 30.29 -1.55
C LEU A 112 16.89 30.52 -1.92
N MET A 113 17.40 29.86 -2.98
CA MET A 113 18.77 30.06 -3.46
C MET A 113 19.03 31.50 -3.90
N ALA A 114 18.07 32.15 -4.53
CA ALA A 114 18.19 33.56 -4.96
C ALA A 114 18.22 34.54 -3.77
N ALA A 115 17.66 34.18 -2.62
CA ALA A 115 17.69 34.98 -1.39
C ALA A 115 19.02 34.87 -0.64
N LEU A 116 19.83 33.85 -0.93
CA LEU A 116 21.18 33.73 -0.36
C LEU A 116 22.12 34.68 -1.10
N THR A 117 22.38 35.83 -0.52
CA THR A 117 23.26 36.86 -1.11
C THR A 117 24.70 36.35 -1.32
N PRO A 118 25.40 36.81 -2.36
CA PRO A 118 26.82 36.56 -2.52
C PRO A 118 27.61 37.01 -1.28
N GLY A 119 28.23 36.06 -0.59
CA GLY A 119 28.98 36.30 0.66
C GLY A 119 28.33 35.73 1.92
N THR A 120 27.06 35.35 1.90
CA THR A 120 26.42 34.61 3.00
C THR A 120 26.51 33.11 2.73
N THR A 121 27.43 32.44 3.41
CA THR A 121 27.53 30.97 3.32
C THR A 121 26.56 30.38 4.36
N PRO A 122 25.45 29.76 3.94
CA PRO A 122 24.51 29.17 4.89
C PRO A 122 25.10 27.94 5.53
N ILE A 123 24.68 27.65 6.76
CA ILE A 123 24.96 26.38 7.42
C ILE A 123 23.78 25.44 7.12
N ILE A 124 24.09 24.30 6.49
CA ILE A 124 23.09 23.29 6.18
C ILE A 124 22.94 22.38 7.40
N LEU A 125 21.80 22.46 8.07
CA LEU A 125 21.48 21.66 9.25
C LEU A 125 20.37 20.67 8.94
N THR A 126 20.73 19.38 8.84
CA THR A 126 19.77 18.36 8.41
C THR A 126 19.84 17.09 9.26
N ALA A 127 18.71 16.42 9.40
CA ALA A 127 18.63 15.06 9.93
C ALA A 127 19.07 13.98 8.91
N GLY A 128 19.32 14.35 7.65
CA GLY A 128 19.91 13.49 6.62
C GLY A 128 21.33 13.04 6.98
N PHE A 129 21.84 12.06 6.25
CA PHE A 129 23.15 11.45 6.55
C PHE A 129 24.27 12.11 5.74
N HIS A 130 25.36 12.48 6.39
CA HIS A 130 26.49 13.19 5.76
C HIS A 130 26.92 12.59 4.40
N PRO A 131 27.11 11.25 4.22
CA PRO A 131 27.51 10.67 2.95
C PRO A 131 26.49 10.86 1.80
N ILE A 132 25.23 11.10 2.14
CA ILE A 132 24.14 11.37 1.20
C ILE A 132 24.03 12.87 0.92
N VAL A 133 24.12 13.66 1.97
CA VAL A 133 23.89 15.11 1.93
C VAL A 133 25.04 15.85 1.27
N ALA A 134 26.31 15.51 1.59
CA ALA A 134 27.47 16.26 1.09
C ALA A 134 27.52 16.34 -0.45
N PRO A 135 27.40 15.24 -1.22
CA PRO A 135 27.38 15.35 -2.68
C PRO A 135 26.15 16.11 -3.23
N LEU A 136 25.02 16.09 -2.51
CA LEU A 136 23.82 16.83 -2.92
C LEU A 136 24.03 18.33 -2.71
N VAL A 137 24.52 18.77 -1.55
CA VAL A 137 24.79 20.19 -1.26
C VAL A 137 25.80 20.78 -2.23
N ALA A 138 26.83 20.04 -2.58
CA ALA A 138 27.78 20.44 -3.62
C ALA A 138 27.10 20.60 -5.00
N ALA A 139 26.21 19.67 -5.37
CA ALA A 139 25.46 19.72 -6.62
C ALA A 139 24.40 20.84 -6.65
N LEU A 140 23.90 21.28 -5.49
CA LEU A 140 23.03 22.44 -5.36
C LEU A 140 23.77 23.78 -5.56
N GLY A 141 25.07 23.78 -5.75
CA GLY A 141 25.89 24.98 -5.96
C GLY A 141 26.44 25.60 -4.67
N LEU A 142 26.43 24.86 -3.56
CA LEU A 142 26.92 25.30 -2.26
C LEU A 142 28.12 24.45 -1.75
N PRO A 143 29.21 24.27 -2.55
CA PRO A 143 30.30 23.36 -2.17
C PRO A 143 31.07 23.81 -0.92
N GLN A 144 30.97 25.09 -0.54
CA GLN A 144 31.65 25.66 0.62
C GLN A 144 30.75 25.75 1.86
N ALA A 145 29.47 25.34 1.78
CA ALA A 145 28.56 25.39 2.90
C ALA A 145 29.01 24.43 4.01
N GLN A 146 28.97 24.91 5.26
CA GLN A 146 29.16 24.04 6.42
C GLN A 146 27.96 23.09 6.53
N ILE A 147 28.22 21.79 6.62
CA ILE A 147 27.18 20.75 6.71
C ILE A 147 27.17 20.17 8.10
N VAL A 148 26.07 20.33 8.82
CA VAL A 148 25.75 19.65 10.08
C VAL A 148 24.69 18.61 9.80
N ALA A 149 25.11 17.34 9.73
CA ALA A 149 24.28 16.21 9.32
C ALA A 149 24.51 15.01 10.22
N ALA A 150 23.51 14.13 10.32
CA ALA A 150 23.61 12.91 11.12
C ALA A 150 24.68 11.95 10.58
N ARG A 151 25.38 11.27 11.49
CA ARG A 151 26.35 10.21 11.16
C ARG A 151 25.61 8.89 11.00
N LEU A 152 26.03 8.14 9.98
CA LEU A 152 25.43 6.81 9.76
C LEU A 152 25.98 5.75 10.76
N SER A 153 27.10 6.04 11.44
CA SER A 153 27.76 5.13 12.40
C SER A 153 27.04 5.05 13.76
N THR A 154 26.24 6.05 14.13
CA THR A 154 25.52 6.11 15.42
C THR A 154 24.01 6.28 15.23
N PHE A 155 23.25 5.84 16.23
CA PHE A 155 21.82 6.11 16.32
C PHE A 155 21.52 7.38 17.12
N ALA A 156 22.48 7.84 17.95
CA ALA A 156 22.29 8.96 18.85
C ALA A 156 21.91 10.24 18.10
N ASP A 157 22.60 10.56 17.01
CA ASP A 157 22.38 11.77 16.23
C ASP A 157 20.91 11.91 15.77
N ARG A 158 20.25 10.79 15.42
CA ARG A 158 18.85 10.79 15.02
C ARG A 158 17.89 10.72 16.20
N ARG A 159 18.27 10.05 17.27
CA ARG A 159 17.46 9.92 18.49
C ARG A 159 17.38 11.24 19.26
N ASP A 160 18.53 11.91 19.39
CA ASP A 160 18.67 13.10 20.22
C ASP A 160 18.27 14.41 19.47
N GLY A 161 18.10 14.33 18.13
CA GLY A 161 17.47 15.35 17.30
C GLY A 161 18.39 16.45 16.78
N LYS A 162 17.85 17.36 15.94
CA LYS A 162 18.63 18.41 15.25
C LYS A 162 19.25 19.43 16.20
N LEU A 163 18.57 19.78 17.30
CA LEU A 163 19.14 20.73 18.28
C LEU A 163 20.44 20.20 18.87
N HIS A 164 20.46 18.93 19.29
CA HIS A 164 21.66 18.30 19.84
C HIS A 164 22.81 18.29 18.82
N LEU A 165 22.52 17.96 17.56
CA LEU A 165 23.49 18.01 16.46
C LEU A 165 24.05 19.42 16.27
N ALA A 166 23.18 20.42 16.27
CA ALA A 166 23.55 21.82 16.06
C ALA A 166 24.40 22.36 17.22
N VAL A 167 24.01 22.11 18.47
CA VAL A 167 24.78 22.51 19.65
C VAL A 167 26.16 21.88 19.67
N GLY A 168 26.24 20.57 19.36
CA GLY A 168 27.52 19.83 19.32
C GLY A 168 28.48 20.31 18.23
N ALA A 169 27.97 20.82 17.09
CA ALA A 169 28.77 21.25 15.95
C ALA A 169 29.09 22.76 15.95
N LEU A 170 28.17 23.59 16.43
CA LEU A 170 28.23 25.06 16.27
C LEU A 170 28.34 25.82 17.61
N GLY A 171 28.02 25.16 18.71
CA GLY A 171 27.88 25.77 20.03
C GLY A 171 26.54 26.47 20.23
N ASP A 172 26.13 26.58 21.49
CA ASP A 172 24.81 27.14 21.89
C ASP A 172 24.68 28.65 21.53
N ASP A 173 25.74 29.42 21.67
CA ASP A 173 25.74 30.86 21.32
C ASP A 173 25.49 31.11 19.84
N THR A 174 25.96 30.29 18.97
CA THR A 174 25.71 30.41 17.52
C THR A 174 24.23 30.18 17.22
N ILE A 175 23.61 29.18 17.84
CA ILE A 175 22.20 28.86 17.64
C ILE A 175 21.32 29.99 18.17
N ARG A 176 21.58 30.49 19.36
CA ARG A 176 20.85 31.61 19.96
C ARG A 176 20.84 32.90 19.13
N ARG A 177 21.83 33.07 18.26
CA ARG A 177 21.97 34.22 17.35
C ARG A 177 21.58 33.93 15.93
N ALA A 178 21.17 32.70 15.64
CA ALA A 178 20.89 32.25 14.28
C ALA A 178 19.43 32.50 13.86
N LEU A 179 19.25 32.66 12.54
CA LEU A 179 17.99 32.38 11.85
C LEU A 179 17.94 30.91 11.49
N VAL A 180 16.86 30.25 11.83
CA VAL A 180 16.62 28.84 11.47
C VAL A 180 15.43 28.73 10.54
N LEU A 181 15.60 28.13 9.39
CA LEU A 181 14.54 27.84 8.42
C LEU A 181 14.41 26.32 8.21
N THR A 182 13.22 25.78 8.50
CA THR A 182 12.86 24.36 8.31
C THR A 182 11.41 24.24 7.86
N ASP A 183 11.04 23.14 7.22
CA ASP A 183 9.63 22.78 6.93
C ASP A 183 8.99 21.96 8.06
N SER A 184 9.81 21.30 8.89
CA SER A 184 9.39 20.25 9.80
C SER A 184 8.88 20.79 11.15
N ALA A 185 7.68 20.31 11.55
CA ALA A 185 7.17 20.52 12.91
C ALA A 185 7.96 19.73 13.99
N GLN A 186 8.83 18.79 13.60
CA GLN A 186 9.66 18.05 14.55
C GLN A 186 10.85 18.88 15.07
N ASP A 187 11.14 20.01 14.45
CA ASP A 187 12.27 20.89 14.79
C ASP A 187 11.88 22.01 15.79
N LEU A 188 10.72 21.92 16.45
CA LEU A 188 10.25 22.95 17.39
C LEU A 188 11.26 23.27 18.46
N THR A 189 11.94 22.27 19.05
CA THR A 189 12.97 22.50 20.07
C THR A 189 14.16 23.35 19.56
N LEU A 190 14.50 23.20 18.28
CA LEU A 190 15.53 23.98 17.62
C LEU A 190 15.03 25.40 17.31
N LEU A 191 13.77 25.53 16.86
CA LEU A 191 13.14 26.81 16.57
C LEU A 191 12.98 27.66 17.85
N ASP A 192 12.62 27.02 18.96
CA ASP A 192 12.49 27.69 20.26
C ASP A 192 13.84 28.19 20.83
N ALA A 193 14.95 27.61 20.37
CA ALA A 193 16.29 27.95 20.84
C ALA A 193 17.00 29.06 20.04
N CYS A 194 16.48 29.46 18.88
CA CYS A 194 17.15 30.38 17.96
C CYS A 194 16.59 31.81 18.03
N ALA A 195 17.35 32.80 17.49
CA ALA A 195 16.95 34.18 17.46
C ALA A 195 15.74 34.47 16.56
N ARG A 196 15.72 33.80 15.38
CA ARG A 196 14.66 34.03 14.39
C ARG A 196 14.15 32.68 13.85
N PRO A 197 13.14 32.10 14.47
CA PRO A 197 12.56 30.82 14.06
C PRO A 197 11.60 31.02 12.88
N LEU A 198 11.76 30.19 11.83
CA LEU A 198 10.89 30.20 10.66
C LEU A 198 10.59 28.76 10.26
N ARG A 199 9.33 28.38 10.39
CA ARG A 199 8.85 27.14 9.81
C ARG A 199 8.08 27.46 8.54
N THR A 200 8.58 26.97 7.40
CA THR A 200 8.00 27.28 6.09
C THR A 200 7.79 26.02 5.28
N VAL A 201 6.54 25.74 4.93
CA VAL A 201 6.19 24.65 4.01
C VAL A 201 6.14 25.21 2.61
N TRP A 202 7.01 24.69 1.75
CA TRP A 202 7.11 25.11 0.36
C TRP A 202 6.07 24.39 -0.49
N PRO A 203 5.22 25.10 -1.26
CA PRO A 203 4.20 24.47 -2.10
C PRO A 203 4.77 23.54 -3.18
N GLU A 204 6.00 23.81 -3.62
CA GLU A 204 6.71 23.04 -4.63
C GLU A 204 7.41 21.78 -4.07
N ALA A 205 7.46 21.64 -2.74
CA ALA A 205 8.06 20.47 -2.11
C ALA A 205 7.19 19.23 -2.32
N HIS A 206 7.80 18.13 -2.77
CA HIS A 206 7.11 16.89 -3.04
C HIS A 206 7.80 15.72 -2.34
N HIS A 207 7.22 15.27 -1.25
CA HIS A 207 7.66 14.03 -0.61
C HIS A 207 7.35 12.83 -1.52
N ARG A 208 8.39 12.18 -2.04
CA ARG A 208 8.27 10.94 -2.80
C ARG A 208 8.93 9.79 -2.06
N ARG A 209 8.14 8.81 -1.65
CA ARG A 209 8.67 7.60 -1.01
C ARG A 209 9.58 6.82 -1.95
N ALA A 210 10.70 6.33 -1.45
CA ALA A 210 11.63 5.51 -2.21
C ALA A 210 10.94 4.26 -2.77
N LEU A 211 11.36 3.88 -3.97
CA LEU A 211 10.90 2.67 -4.65
C LEU A 211 9.38 2.62 -4.92
N SER A 212 8.67 3.76 -4.78
CA SER A 212 7.22 3.85 -5.00
C SER A 212 6.77 3.45 -6.42
N GLY A 213 7.67 3.54 -7.41
CA GLY A 213 7.41 3.09 -8.78
C GLY A 213 7.67 1.60 -9.03
N VAL A 214 7.92 0.79 -7.98
CA VAL A 214 8.08 -0.66 -8.09
C VAL A 214 6.80 -1.31 -7.62
N TYR A 215 6.19 -2.13 -8.48
CA TYR A 215 4.98 -2.86 -8.15
C TYR A 215 5.27 -4.02 -7.18
N MET A 216 4.40 -4.18 -6.20
CA MET A 216 4.35 -5.33 -5.31
C MET A 216 2.88 -5.74 -5.12
N PRO A 217 2.53 -7.05 -5.27
CA PRO A 217 1.16 -7.51 -5.11
C PRO A 217 0.55 -7.11 -3.77
N GLY A 218 -0.68 -6.61 -3.79
CA GLY A 218 -1.40 -6.13 -2.62
C GLY A 218 -1.05 -4.71 -2.17
N GLN A 219 -0.04 -4.07 -2.76
CA GLN A 219 0.38 -2.72 -2.37
C GLN A 219 -0.67 -1.67 -2.74
N TYR A 220 -1.18 -1.68 -3.97
CA TYR A 220 -2.23 -0.76 -4.39
C TYR A 220 -3.50 -0.96 -3.57
N LEU A 221 -3.87 -2.21 -3.37
CA LEU A 221 -5.05 -2.59 -2.62
C LEU A 221 -5.03 -2.07 -1.17
N THR A 222 -3.88 -2.15 -0.49
CA THR A 222 -3.75 -1.77 0.92
C THR A 222 -3.44 -0.29 1.15
N GLN A 223 -2.73 0.34 0.22
CA GLN A 223 -2.29 1.72 0.39
C GLN A 223 -3.22 2.73 -0.30
N VAL A 224 -3.91 2.31 -1.37
CA VAL A 224 -4.72 3.21 -2.20
C VAL A 224 -6.19 2.80 -2.20
N LYS A 225 -6.52 1.56 -2.65
CA LYS A 225 -7.93 1.16 -2.84
C LYS A 225 -8.70 0.97 -1.54
N ARG A 226 -8.03 0.41 -0.51
CA ARG A 226 -8.64 0.05 0.79
C ARG A 226 -7.72 0.47 1.95
N PRO A 227 -7.32 1.75 2.05
CA PRO A 227 -6.41 2.23 3.08
C PRO A 227 -7.00 1.98 4.48
N GLY A 228 -6.14 1.58 5.42
CA GLY A 228 -6.53 1.29 6.80
C GLY A 228 -7.36 0.01 7.02
N GLN A 229 -7.85 -0.63 5.95
CA GLN A 229 -8.58 -1.89 6.04
C GLN A 229 -7.62 -3.08 6.05
N ARG A 230 -7.91 -4.10 6.87
CA ARG A 230 -7.18 -5.38 6.84
C ARG A 230 -7.68 -6.27 5.68
N TYR A 231 -7.79 -5.68 4.47
CA TYR A 231 -8.47 -6.33 3.35
C TYR A 231 -7.76 -7.62 2.87
N ILE A 232 -6.42 -7.64 2.84
CA ILE A 232 -5.69 -8.88 2.50
C ILE A 232 -6.09 -10.01 3.44
N PHE A 233 -6.12 -9.75 4.74
CA PHE A 233 -6.48 -10.79 5.70
C PHE A 233 -7.97 -11.14 5.67
N ARG A 234 -8.86 -10.14 5.77
CA ARG A 234 -10.31 -10.37 5.89
C ARG A 234 -11.00 -10.67 4.56
N GLY A 235 -10.54 -10.06 3.49
CA GLY A 235 -11.19 -10.15 2.17
C GLY A 235 -10.53 -11.14 1.22
N ILE A 236 -9.22 -11.43 1.36
CA ILE A 236 -8.51 -12.36 0.49
C ILE A 236 -8.25 -13.68 1.22
N LEU A 237 -7.53 -13.66 2.35
CA LEU A 237 -7.17 -14.90 3.02
C LEU A 237 -8.38 -15.60 3.64
N GLN A 238 -9.25 -14.89 4.33
CA GLN A 238 -10.42 -15.50 4.97
C GLN A 238 -11.60 -15.76 4.01
N GLU A 239 -11.63 -15.13 2.86
CA GLU A 239 -12.71 -15.35 1.89
C GLU A 239 -12.24 -16.21 0.71
N ASP A 240 -11.26 -15.76 -0.07
CA ASP A 240 -10.85 -16.47 -1.28
C ASP A 240 -10.01 -17.70 -0.93
N PHE A 241 -8.89 -17.49 -0.21
CA PHE A 241 -7.94 -18.55 0.08
C PHE A 241 -8.52 -19.68 0.94
N ALA A 242 -9.31 -19.33 1.96
CA ALA A 242 -9.95 -20.32 2.80
C ALA A 242 -10.88 -21.25 1.98
N PHE A 243 -11.64 -20.70 1.03
CA PHE A 243 -12.48 -21.52 0.15
C PHE A 243 -11.67 -22.36 -0.83
N TRP A 244 -10.57 -21.82 -1.35
CA TRP A 244 -9.65 -22.58 -2.21
C TRP A 244 -9.11 -23.81 -1.48
N VAL A 245 -8.60 -23.60 -0.25
CA VAL A 245 -8.07 -24.70 0.57
C VAL A 245 -9.17 -25.70 0.94
N LEU A 246 -10.28 -25.24 1.55
CA LEU A 246 -11.33 -26.13 2.03
C LEU A 246 -11.98 -26.95 0.93
N SER A 247 -12.09 -26.40 -0.30
CA SER A 247 -12.69 -27.10 -1.43
C SER A 247 -11.79 -28.16 -2.07
N SER A 248 -10.46 -28.06 -1.90
CA SER A 248 -9.50 -28.87 -2.67
C SER A 248 -8.55 -29.71 -1.82
N ILE A 249 -8.27 -29.31 -0.58
CA ILE A 249 -7.29 -30.02 0.28
C ILE A 249 -7.61 -31.51 0.47
N PRO A 250 -8.89 -31.96 0.57
CA PRO A 250 -9.21 -33.38 0.74
C PRO A 250 -8.80 -34.25 -0.45
N LEU A 251 -8.59 -33.64 -1.62
CA LEU A 251 -8.15 -34.31 -2.85
C LEU A 251 -6.64 -34.21 -3.08
N ALA A 252 -5.90 -33.56 -2.17
CA ALA A 252 -4.48 -33.29 -2.30
C ALA A 252 -3.63 -34.49 -1.82
N ALA A 253 -2.73 -34.99 -2.68
CA ALA A 253 -1.77 -36.04 -2.31
C ALA A 253 -0.75 -35.53 -1.25
N LEU A 254 -0.34 -34.26 -1.32
CA LEU A 254 0.64 -33.63 -0.43
C LEU A 254 0.05 -32.33 0.14
N PRO A 255 -0.75 -32.38 1.24
CA PRO A 255 -1.53 -31.25 1.72
C PRO A 255 -0.72 -29.98 1.99
N VAL A 256 0.47 -30.09 2.57
CA VAL A 256 1.32 -28.92 2.88
C VAL A 256 1.79 -28.22 1.60
N LEU A 257 2.30 -28.99 0.62
CA LEU A 257 2.73 -28.44 -0.66
C LEU A 257 1.54 -27.89 -1.45
N HIS A 258 0.37 -28.50 -1.32
CA HIS A 258 -0.87 -28.04 -1.92
C HIS A 258 -1.27 -26.66 -1.38
N VAL A 259 -1.29 -26.46 -0.06
CA VAL A 259 -1.60 -25.16 0.56
C VAL A 259 -0.59 -24.10 0.16
N LEU A 260 0.72 -24.42 0.16
CA LEU A 260 1.76 -23.50 -0.32
C LEU A 260 1.60 -23.17 -1.81
N GLY A 261 1.30 -24.17 -2.63
CA GLY A 261 1.02 -23.97 -4.06
C GLY A 261 -0.18 -23.06 -4.28
N LEU A 262 -1.29 -23.28 -3.57
CA LEU A 262 -2.46 -22.39 -3.60
C LEU A 262 -2.14 -20.97 -3.16
N LEU A 263 -1.26 -20.79 -2.16
CA LEU A 263 -0.84 -19.45 -1.72
C LEU A 263 -0.07 -18.71 -2.81
N PHE A 264 0.88 -19.36 -3.48
CA PHE A 264 1.58 -18.78 -4.63
C PHE A 264 0.63 -18.52 -5.79
N LEU A 265 -0.33 -19.42 -6.04
CA LEU A 265 -1.35 -19.24 -7.09
C LEU A 265 -2.24 -18.01 -6.79
N LEU A 266 -2.60 -17.83 -5.53
CA LEU A 266 -3.35 -16.67 -5.07
C LEU A 266 -2.60 -15.36 -5.31
N VAL A 267 -1.30 -15.31 -4.98
CA VAL A 267 -0.46 -14.13 -5.25
C VAL A 267 -0.37 -13.86 -6.75
N SER A 268 -0.18 -14.92 -7.56
CA SER A 268 -0.17 -14.84 -9.01
C SER A 268 -1.45 -14.24 -9.57
N PHE A 269 -2.59 -14.76 -9.16
CA PHE A 269 -3.92 -14.28 -9.56
C PHE A 269 -4.15 -12.82 -9.14
N TRP A 270 -3.89 -12.51 -7.87
CA TRP A 270 -4.13 -11.17 -7.32
C TRP A 270 -3.23 -10.11 -7.92
N ALA A 271 -2.05 -10.44 -8.42
CA ALA A 271 -1.22 -9.50 -9.16
C ALA A 271 -1.94 -8.94 -10.41
N ILE A 272 -2.66 -9.80 -11.13
CA ILE A 272 -3.43 -9.39 -12.31
C ILE A 272 -4.77 -8.76 -11.92
N TYR A 273 -5.44 -9.30 -10.90
CA TYR A 273 -6.71 -8.78 -10.41
C TYR A 273 -6.56 -7.35 -9.85
N GLU A 274 -5.49 -7.09 -9.08
CA GLU A 274 -5.15 -5.75 -8.56
C GLU A 274 -4.87 -4.77 -9.69
N ARG A 275 -4.23 -5.21 -10.78
CA ARG A 275 -4.06 -4.41 -11.98
C ARG A 275 -5.39 -3.93 -12.55
N GLY A 276 -6.41 -4.80 -12.55
CA GLY A 276 -7.78 -4.44 -12.95
C GLY A 276 -8.36 -3.31 -12.06
N TYR A 277 -8.08 -3.30 -10.77
CA TYR A 277 -8.47 -2.19 -9.88
C TYR A 277 -7.75 -0.88 -10.21
N VAL A 278 -6.45 -0.93 -10.50
CA VAL A 278 -5.68 0.26 -10.91
C VAL A 278 -6.29 0.87 -12.18
N ASP A 279 -6.54 0.03 -13.19
CA ASP A 279 -7.14 0.50 -14.44
C ASP A 279 -8.59 1.01 -14.24
N ASN A 280 -9.37 0.39 -13.34
CA ASN A 280 -10.71 0.86 -12.99
C ASN A 280 -10.69 2.27 -12.39
N ASP A 281 -9.77 2.53 -11.45
CA ASP A 281 -9.69 3.84 -10.79
C ASP A 281 -9.18 4.93 -11.74
N LEU A 282 -8.20 4.60 -12.61
CA LEU A 282 -7.71 5.52 -13.64
C LEU A 282 -8.80 5.88 -14.67
N ILE A 283 -9.62 4.90 -15.07
CA ILE A 283 -10.73 5.12 -16.00
C ILE A 283 -11.85 5.91 -15.30
N ALA A 284 -12.18 5.56 -14.06
CA ALA A 284 -13.18 6.28 -13.27
C ALA A 284 -12.79 7.75 -13.08
N ALA A 285 -11.53 8.03 -12.73
CA ALA A 285 -11.02 9.39 -12.56
C ALA A 285 -11.15 10.25 -13.84
N ARG A 286 -11.02 9.61 -15.01
CA ARG A 286 -11.02 10.32 -16.29
C ARG A 286 -12.40 10.45 -16.94
N PHE A 287 -13.29 9.47 -16.76
CA PHE A 287 -14.50 9.34 -17.56
C PHE A 287 -15.79 9.28 -16.74
N GLU A 288 -15.76 9.00 -15.44
CA GLU A 288 -16.97 8.95 -14.62
C GLU A 288 -17.33 10.35 -14.09
N VAL A 289 -18.60 10.73 -14.18
CA VAL A 289 -19.10 12.02 -13.66
C VAL A 289 -18.94 12.11 -12.14
N ILE A 290 -19.20 11.01 -11.43
CA ILE A 290 -19.04 10.91 -9.97
C ILE A 290 -18.18 9.68 -9.68
N PRO A 291 -16.84 9.81 -9.76
CA PRO A 291 -15.95 8.69 -9.47
C PRO A 291 -15.89 8.40 -7.96
N LYS A 292 -15.98 7.11 -7.59
CA LYS A 292 -15.75 6.67 -6.20
C LYS A 292 -14.25 6.32 -6.04
N LEU A 293 -13.45 7.32 -5.77
CA LEU A 293 -12.00 7.22 -5.56
C LEU A 293 -11.67 7.43 -4.08
N SER A 294 -10.57 6.84 -3.62
CA SER A 294 -10.02 7.13 -2.28
C SER A 294 -9.24 8.46 -2.28
N ALA A 295 -9.09 9.07 -1.11
CA ALA A 295 -8.27 10.27 -0.96
C ALA A 295 -6.82 9.99 -1.36
N GLU A 296 -6.30 8.82 -1.01
CA GLU A 296 -4.93 8.40 -1.31
C GLU A 296 -4.68 8.25 -2.83
N PHE A 297 -5.71 7.92 -3.62
CA PHE A 297 -5.59 7.91 -5.08
C PHE A 297 -5.46 9.33 -5.65
N LEU A 298 -6.20 10.28 -5.09
CA LEU A 298 -6.19 11.67 -5.52
C LEU A 298 -4.87 12.36 -5.16
N ASP A 299 -4.33 12.07 -3.96
CA ASP A 299 -3.09 12.67 -3.45
C ASP A 299 -1.83 12.12 -4.16
N SER A 300 -1.86 10.89 -4.66
CA SER A 300 -0.69 10.26 -5.26
C SER A 300 -1.08 9.23 -6.31
N PRO A 301 -1.32 9.65 -7.57
CA PRO A 301 -1.62 8.72 -8.65
C PRO A 301 -0.46 7.73 -8.83
N VAL A 302 -0.76 6.45 -8.65
CA VAL A 302 0.25 5.37 -8.69
C VAL A 302 0.67 5.10 -10.13
N ALA A 303 1.88 5.50 -10.47
CA ALA A 303 2.51 5.20 -11.75
C ALA A 303 3.39 3.95 -11.66
N THR A 304 2.78 2.76 -11.54
CA THR A 304 3.53 1.50 -11.69
C THR A 304 3.54 1.02 -13.13
N PRO A 305 4.67 0.55 -13.66
CA PRO A 305 4.74 0.01 -15.01
C PRO A 305 3.78 -1.18 -15.19
N ARG A 306 3.03 -1.16 -16.30
CA ARG A 306 1.95 -2.12 -16.58
C ARG A 306 2.40 -3.58 -16.71
N TRP A 307 3.69 -3.82 -16.99
CA TRP A 307 4.26 -5.15 -17.17
C TRP A 307 4.69 -5.82 -15.85
N GLN A 308 4.96 -5.06 -14.78
CA GLN A 308 5.47 -5.62 -13.52
C GLN A 308 4.50 -6.61 -12.84
N PRO A 309 3.17 -6.40 -12.80
CA PRO A 309 2.23 -7.40 -12.29
C PRO A 309 2.35 -8.75 -12.98
N TRP A 310 2.62 -8.77 -14.29
CA TRP A 310 2.79 -9.99 -15.08
C TRP A 310 4.04 -10.78 -14.69
N ILE A 311 5.14 -10.11 -14.29
CA ILE A 311 6.31 -10.82 -13.76
C ILE A 311 5.95 -11.58 -12.48
N TRP A 312 5.27 -10.92 -11.54
CA TRP A 312 4.81 -11.57 -10.32
C TRP A 312 3.84 -12.72 -10.62
N ALA A 313 2.88 -12.48 -11.49
CA ALA A 313 1.90 -13.48 -11.89
C ALA A 313 2.58 -14.71 -12.51
N SER A 314 3.53 -14.53 -13.43
CA SER A 314 4.26 -15.62 -14.07
C SER A 314 5.17 -16.37 -13.09
N ALA A 315 5.97 -15.65 -12.29
CA ALA A 315 6.89 -16.28 -11.35
C ALA A 315 6.15 -17.06 -10.25
N CYS A 316 5.16 -16.44 -9.59
CA CYS A 316 4.38 -17.11 -8.56
C CYS A 316 3.51 -18.24 -9.17
N GLY A 317 2.95 -18.05 -10.36
CA GLY A 317 2.19 -19.10 -11.06
C GLY A 317 3.04 -20.30 -11.38
N ALA A 318 4.28 -20.12 -11.87
CA ALA A 318 5.20 -21.22 -12.14
C ALA A 318 5.55 -22.00 -10.87
N ILE A 319 5.89 -21.30 -9.78
CA ILE A 319 6.16 -21.94 -8.49
C ILE A 319 4.92 -22.72 -8.00
N ALA A 320 3.74 -22.13 -8.11
CA ALA A 320 2.48 -22.73 -7.70
C ALA A 320 2.24 -24.05 -8.45
N ILE A 321 2.38 -24.05 -9.78
CA ILE A 321 2.18 -25.22 -10.63
C ILE A 321 3.14 -26.35 -10.22
N VAL A 322 4.42 -26.03 -10.02
CA VAL A 322 5.41 -27.02 -9.57
C VAL A 322 5.04 -27.65 -8.23
N LEU A 323 4.54 -26.85 -7.28
CA LEU A 323 4.13 -27.34 -5.96
C LEU A 323 2.84 -28.18 -6.02
N LEU A 324 1.83 -27.71 -6.77
CA LEU A 324 0.51 -28.35 -6.88
C LEU A 324 0.56 -29.67 -7.63
N ARG A 325 1.49 -29.85 -8.60
CA ARG A 325 1.63 -31.08 -9.37
C ARG A 325 2.45 -32.17 -8.68
N ARG A 326 3.17 -31.86 -7.60
CA ARG A 326 3.92 -32.88 -6.87
C ARG A 326 3.00 -34.01 -6.37
N PRO A 327 3.45 -35.27 -6.48
CA PRO A 327 4.78 -35.77 -6.91
C PRO A 327 5.00 -35.86 -8.42
N VAL A 328 4.01 -35.52 -9.24
CA VAL A 328 4.10 -35.57 -10.71
C VAL A 328 4.81 -34.33 -11.25
N THR A 329 5.47 -34.45 -12.40
CA THR A 329 6.07 -33.29 -13.09
C THR A 329 4.99 -32.49 -13.82
N PRO A 330 5.06 -31.14 -13.74
CA PRO A 330 4.16 -30.28 -14.51
C PRO A 330 4.32 -30.49 -16.02
N VAL A 331 3.23 -30.35 -16.74
CA VAL A 331 3.23 -30.37 -18.20
C VAL A 331 3.00 -28.98 -18.78
N PRO A 332 3.43 -28.70 -20.03
CA PRO A 332 3.23 -27.39 -20.64
C PRO A 332 1.77 -26.90 -20.63
N ALA A 333 0.81 -27.82 -20.71
CA ALA A 333 -0.61 -27.51 -20.63
C ALA A 333 -1.04 -26.88 -19.32
N ASP A 334 -0.39 -27.19 -18.18
CA ASP A 334 -0.68 -26.57 -16.88
C ASP A 334 -0.35 -25.08 -16.90
N PHE A 335 0.80 -24.73 -17.47
CA PHE A 335 1.23 -23.34 -17.61
C PHE A 335 0.34 -22.58 -18.59
N ALA A 336 -0.04 -23.22 -19.71
CA ALA A 336 -0.95 -22.65 -20.70
C ALA A 336 -2.34 -22.41 -20.10
N ALA A 337 -2.88 -23.36 -19.34
CA ALA A 337 -4.16 -23.22 -18.65
C ALA A 337 -4.16 -22.05 -17.67
N TRP A 338 -3.10 -21.92 -16.87
CA TRP A 338 -3.00 -20.79 -15.93
C TRP A 338 -2.83 -19.45 -16.64
N ALA A 339 -2.00 -19.38 -17.67
CA ALA A 339 -1.86 -18.19 -18.50
C ALA A 339 -3.20 -17.77 -19.12
N ALA A 340 -3.99 -18.72 -19.63
CA ALA A 340 -5.33 -18.47 -20.15
C ALA A 340 -6.27 -17.89 -19.10
N VAL A 341 -6.25 -18.40 -17.86
CA VAL A 341 -7.04 -17.84 -16.73
C VAL A 341 -6.65 -16.39 -16.45
N LEU A 342 -5.35 -16.10 -16.38
CA LEU A 342 -4.86 -14.74 -16.12
C LEU A 342 -5.24 -13.78 -17.25
N LEU A 343 -5.08 -14.20 -18.51
CA LEU A 343 -5.45 -13.40 -19.69
C LEU A 343 -6.96 -13.19 -19.75
N ALA A 344 -7.77 -14.22 -19.51
CA ALA A 344 -9.23 -14.12 -19.45
C ALA A 344 -9.68 -13.16 -18.35
N THR A 345 -9.08 -13.25 -17.15
CA THR A 345 -9.38 -12.34 -16.03
C THR A 345 -9.04 -10.90 -16.38
N HIS A 346 -7.86 -10.67 -16.96
CA HIS A 346 -7.45 -9.31 -17.41
C HIS A 346 -8.36 -8.78 -18.50
N GLY A 347 -8.68 -9.60 -19.50
CA GLY A 347 -9.60 -9.26 -20.59
C GLY A 347 -11.00 -8.91 -20.06
N TRP A 348 -11.53 -9.75 -19.15
CA TRP A 348 -12.82 -9.50 -18.52
C TRP A 348 -12.86 -8.19 -17.72
N PHE A 349 -11.79 -7.91 -16.94
CA PHE A 349 -11.66 -6.64 -16.24
C PHE A 349 -11.58 -5.46 -17.18
N THR A 350 -10.85 -5.59 -18.29
CA THR A 350 -10.73 -4.55 -19.31
C THR A 350 -12.10 -4.26 -19.95
N MET A 351 -12.87 -5.31 -20.25
CA MET A 351 -14.25 -5.15 -20.75
C MET A 351 -15.14 -4.51 -19.70
N TYR A 352 -15.11 -5.01 -18.46
CA TYR A 352 -15.88 -4.44 -17.34
C TYR A 352 -15.64 -2.94 -17.17
N ASN A 353 -14.40 -2.49 -17.35
CA ASN A 353 -14.04 -1.08 -17.20
C ASN A 353 -14.47 -0.20 -18.39
N ARG A 354 -14.89 -0.78 -19.52
CA ARG A 354 -15.37 -0.06 -20.70
C ARG A 354 -16.88 0.24 -20.67
N PHE A 355 -17.62 -0.49 -19.84
CA PHE A 355 -19.07 -0.31 -19.72
C PHE A 355 -19.38 0.66 -18.57
N ASP A 356 -20.53 1.33 -18.68
CA ASP A 356 -21.06 2.17 -17.62
C ASP A 356 -21.47 1.37 -16.37
N LYS A 357 -21.74 2.09 -15.28
CA LYS A 357 -22.04 1.46 -13.99
C LYS A 357 -23.33 0.63 -13.97
N GLU A 358 -24.31 0.97 -14.79
CA GLU A 358 -25.61 0.31 -14.81
C GLU A 358 -25.56 -0.97 -15.64
N THR A 359 -24.96 -0.91 -16.81
CA THR A 359 -24.91 -2.05 -17.73
C THR A 359 -23.89 -3.11 -17.35
N ARG A 360 -22.82 -2.80 -16.60
CA ARG A 360 -21.79 -3.78 -16.20
C ARG A 360 -22.12 -4.63 -14.96
N VAL A 361 -23.34 -4.52 -14.42
CA VAL A 361 -23.74 -5.23 -13.18
C VAL A 361 -23.61 -6.75 -13.30
N TRP A 362 -24.01 -7.33 -14.41
CA TRP A 362 -23.87 -8.76 -14.67
C TRP A 362 -22.40 -9.19 -14.80
N MET A 363 -21.54 -8.34 -15.35
CA MET A 363 -20.10 -8.62 -15.49
C MET A 363 -19.38 -8.70 -14.14
N TYR A 364 -19.91 -8.07 -13.10
CA TYR A 364 -19.36 -8.16 -11.75
C TYR A 364 -19.43 -9.58 -11.20
N ALA A 365 -20.49 -10.34 -11.52
CA ALA A 365 -20.57 -11.77 -11.17
C ALA A 365 -19.39 -12.55 -11.78
N GLY A 366 -19.04 -12.27 -13.04
CA GLY A 366 -17.89 -12.90 -13.71
C GLY A 366 -16.55 -12.55 -13.04
N LEU A 367 -16.36 -11.31 -12.57
CA LEU A 367 -15.17 -10.94 -11.79
C LEU A 367 -15.11 -11.69 -10.45
N GLN A 368 -16.24 -11.86 -9.77
CA GLN A 368 -16.30 -12.63 -8.52
C GLN A 368 -16.06 -14.12 -8.78
N PHE A 369 -16.61 -14.67 -9.87
CA PHE A 369 -16.35 -16.05 -10.29
C PHE A 369 -14.85 -16.26 -10.59
N ALA A 370 -14.23 -15.41 -11.41
CA ALA A 370 -12.80 -15.49 -11.68
C ALA A 370 -11.98 -15.47 -10.38
N ARG A 371 -12.34 -14.59 -9.45
CA ARG A 371 -11.66 -14.43 -8.16
C ARG A 371 -11.72 -15.69 -7.28
N ILE A 372 -12.87 -16.33 -7.21
CA ILE A 372 -13.07 -17.46 -6.27
C ILE A 372 -12.79 -18.81 -6.92
N ALA A 373 -12.92 -18.95 -8.24
CA ALA A 373 -12.83 -20.20 -8.94
C ALA A 373 -11.62 -20.35 -9.90
N ALA A 374 -10.75 -19.33 -10.03
CA ALA A 374 -9.60 -19.38 -10.94
C ALA A 374 -8.73 -20.63 -10.76
N PHE A 375 -8.49 -21.05 -9.53
CA PHE A 375 -7.63 -22.20 -9.19
C PHE A 375 -8.16 -23.56 -9.71
N VAL A 376 -9.46 -23.67 -9.96
CA VAL A 376 -10.11 -24.90 -10.44
C VAL A 376 -9.56 -25.32 -11.83
N ALA A 377 -8.99 -24.38 -12.59
CA ALA A 377 -8.32 -24.69 -13.84
C ALA A 377 -7.10 -25.63 -13.66
N LEU A 378 -6.51 -25.64 -12.47
CA LEU A 378 -5.32 -26.46 -12.15
C LEU A 378 -5.59 -27.52 -11.07
N VAL A 379 -6.61 -27.32 -10.25
CA VAL A 379 -6.82 -28.10 -9.02
C VAL A 379 -8.23 -28.67 -9.01
N PRO A 380 -8.40 -29.99 -8.87
CA PRO A 380 -9.72 -30.57 -8.70
C PRO A 380 -10.34 -30.16 -7.38
N ILE A 381 -11.66 -30.03 -7.36
CA ILE A 381 -12.44 -29.70 -6.17
C ILE A 381 -13.54 -30.73 -5.93
N ALA A 382 -13.95 -30.89 -4.67
CA ALA A 382 -15.13 -31.68 -4.35
C ALA A 382 -16.41 -30.98 -4.85
N LEU A 383 -17.45 -31.73 -5.21
CA LEU A 383 -18.73 -31.15 -5.68
C LEU A 383 -19.31 -30.14 -4.71
N ILE A 384 -19.32 -30.47 -3.42
CA ILE A 384 -19.77 -29.53 -2.36
C ILE A 384 -18.86 -28.27 -2.28
N GLY A 385 -17.60 -28.38 -2.70
CA GLY A 385 -16.71 -27.24 -2.88
C GLY A 385 -17.20 -26.32 -3.98
N ALA A 386 -17.62 -26.86 -5.14
CA ALA A 386 -18.21 -26.05 -6.22
C ALA A 386 -19.46 -25.30 -5.77
N VAL A 387 -20.32 -25.97 -4.97
CA VAL A 387 -21.49 -25.34 -4.32
C VAL A 387 -21.09 -24.16 -3.45
N ALA A 388 -20.06 -24.33 -2.62
CA ALA A 388 -19.58 -23.26 -1.75
C ALA A 388 -18.99 -22.07 -2.53
N LEU A 389 -18.26 -22.32 -3.63
CA LEU A 389 -17.75 -21.27 -4.52
C LEU A 389 -18.90 -20.52 -5.21
N GLY A 390 -19.92 -21.24 -5.71
CA GLY A 390 -21.12 -20.65 -6.30
C GLY A 390 -21.90 -19.78 -5.31
N ALA A 391 -22.11 -20.28 -4.08
CA ALA A 391 -22.74 -19.52 -3.00
C ALA A 391 -21.98 -18.20 -2.69
N HIS A 392 -20.64 -18.24 -2.72
CA HIS A 392 -19.82 -17.07 -2.52
C HIS A 392 -20.00 -16.02 -3.63
N VAL A 393 -20.02 -16.45 -4.90
CA VAL A 393 -20.26 -15.55 -6.04
C VAL A 393 -21.62 -14.87 -5.91
N LEU A 394 -22.67 -15.62 -5.63
CA LEU A 394 -24.04 -15.09 -5.48
C LEU A 394 -24.11 -14.10 -4.33
N ALA A 395 -23.54 -14.43 -3.17
CA ALA A 395 -23.53 -13.54 -2.02
C ALA A 395 -22.78 -12.22 -2.26
N LYS A 396 -21.76 -12.20 -3.13
CA LYS A 396 -21.08 -10.96 -3.53
C LYS A 396 -21.88 -10.17 -4.57
N TRP A 397 -22.52 -10.87 -5.48
CA TRP A 397 -23.23 -10.24 -6.59
C TRP A 397 -24.54 -9.60 -6.14
N VAL A 398 -25.34 -10.26 -5.28
CA VAL A 398 -26.66 -9.78 -4.84
C VAL A 398 -26.62 -8.38 -4.24
N PRO A 399 -25.78 -8.06 -3.25
CA PRO A 399 -25.69 -6.70 -2.70
C PRO A 399 -25.23 -5.68 -3.74
N TYR A 400 -24.33 -6.06 -4.65
CA TYR A 400 -23.89 -5.20 -5.73
C TYR A 400 -24.99 -4.90 -6.73
N TYR A 401 -25.82 -5.92 -7.06
CA TYR A 401 -26.98 -5.78 -7.91
C TYR A 401 -28.01 -4.80 -7.30
N VAL A 402 -28.36 -5.00 -6.03
CA VAL A 402 -29.27 -4.11 -5.29
C VAL A 402 -28.76 -2.68 -5.28
N TYR A 403 -27.50 -2.50 -4.98
CA TYR A 403 -26.86 -1.18 -4.97
C TYR A 403 -26.92 -0.47 -6.34
N ARG A 404 -26.67 -1.21 -7.42
CA ARG A 404 -26.57 -0.61 -8.76
C ARG A 404 -27.91 -0.32 -9.41
N LEU A 405 -28.89 -1.21 -9.25
CA LEU A 405 -30.22 -1.04 -9.83
C LEU A 405 -31.19 -0.30 -8.89
N GLY A 406 -31.04 -0.51 -7.57
CA GLY A 406 -31.90 0.12 -6.58
C GLY A 406 -31.51 1.55 -6.21
N GLY A 407 -30.33 2.03 -6.64
CA GLY A 407 -29.82 3.36 -6.30
C GLY A 407 -29.53 3.57 -4.81
N LYS A 408 -29.67 2.52 -3.99
CA LYS A 408 -29.45 2.55 -2.53
C LYS A 408 -28.24 1.70 -2.17
N ASP A 409 -27.33 2.25 -1.37
CA ASP A 409 -26.32 1.45 -0.70
C ASP A 409 -27.02 0.51 0.30
N TRP A 410 -26.57 -0.74 0.34
CA TRP A 410 -26.95 -1.69 1.39
C TRP A 410 -25.72 -1.95 2.28
N PRO A 411 -25.36 -0.97 3.12
CA PRO A 411 -24.08 -1.01 3.87
C PRO A 411 -24.05 -2.11 4.94
N GLU A 412 -25.21 -2.48 5.42
CA GLU A 412 -25.40 -3.50 6.45
C GLU A 412 -25.85 -4.85 5.89
N ALA A 413 -25.68 -5.07 4.57
CA ALA A 413 -26.01 -6.35 3.97
C ALA A 413 -25.31 -7.50 4.71
N PRO A 414 -26.07 -8.47 5.25
CA PRO A 414 -25.50 -9.59 6.02
C PRO A 414 -24.87 -10.60 5.07
N PHE A 415 -23.72 -10.22 4.52
CA PHE A 415 -23.03 -10.96 3.45
C PHE A 415 -22.75 -12.42 3.79
N HIS A 416 -22.28 -12.69 5.01
CA HIS A 416 -21.93 -14.06 5.41
C HIS A 416 -23.17 -14.90 5.66
N LEU A 417 -24.24 -14.29 6.16
CA LEU A 417 -25.54 -14.96 6.34
C LEU A 417 -26.20 -15.29 4.99
N ILE A 418 -26.17 -14.36 4.04
CA ILE A 418 -26.64 -14.58 2.66
C ILE A 418 -25.86 -15.72 2.02
N ARG A 419 -24.52 -15.74 2.19
CA ARG A 419 -23.68 -16.81 1.68
C ARG A 419 -24.02 -18.16 2.31
N LEU A 420 -24.20 -18.21 3.63
CA LEU A 420 -24.61 -19.42 4.34
C LEU A 420 -25.94 -19.94 3.80
N LEU A 421 -26.93 -19.06 3.60
CA LEU A 421 -28.22 -19.42 3.03
C LEU A 421 -28.08 -20.03 1.62
N PHE A 422 -27.35 -19.38 0.72
CA PHE A 422 -27.10 -19.91 -0.61
C PHE A 422 -26.35 -21.25 -0.56
N PHE A 423 -25.37 -21.39 0.34
CA PHE A 423 -24.65 -22.64 0.50
C PHE A 423 -25.58 -23.79 0.92
N VAL A 424 -26.46 -23.54 1.90
CA VAL A 424 -27.43 -24.56 2.36
C VAL A 424 -28.42 -24.90 1.26
N VAL A 425 -29.01 -23.90 0.60
CA VAL A 425 -29.99 -24.14 -0.48
C VAL A 425 -29.39 -24.93 -1.61
N LEU A 426 -28.19 -24.55 -2.06
CA LEU A 426 -27.50 -25.25 -3.17
C LEU A 426 -27.02 -26.64 -2.73
N ALA A 427 -26.63 -26.84 -1.46
CA ALA A 427 -26.28 -28.16 -0.93
C ALA A 427 -27.50 -29.10 -0.88
N VAL A 428 -28.67 -28.60 -0.52
CA VAL A 428 -29.93 -29.38 -0.59
C VAL A 428 -30.26 -29.77 -2.03
N LEU A 429 -30.08 -28.86 -2.99
CA LEU A 429 -30.28 -29.17 -4.41
C LEU A 429 -29.27 -30.24 -4.90
N LEU A 430 -28.02 -30.18 -4.43
CA LEU A 430 -26.99 -31.19 -4.73
C LEU A 430 -27.38 -32.56 -4.17
N GLU A 431 -27.96 -32.61 -2.93
CA GLU A 431 -28.43 -33.85 -2.33
C GLU A 431 -29.50 -34.52 -3.23
N PHE A 432 -30.48 -33.77 -3.70
CA PHE A 432 -31.53 -34.29 -4.59
C PHE A 432 -31.01 -34.85 -5.91
N SER A 433 -29.89 -34.31 -6.40
CA SER A 433 -29.30 -34.77 -7.69
C SER A 433 -28.30 -35.92 -7.54
N GLU A 434 -27.46 -35.87 -6.53
CA GLU A 434 -26.31 -36.76 -6.35
C GLU A 434 -26.43 -37.70 -5.13
N GLY A 435 -27.45 -37.46 -4.29
CA GLY A 435 -27.71 -38.22 -3.06
C GLY A 435 -26.91 -37.72 -1.87
N LEU A 436 -27.26 -38.26 -0.69
CA LEU A 436 -26.79 -37.79 0.62
C LEU A 436 -25.26 -37.89 0.78
N SER A 437 -24.60 -38.82 0.13
CA SER A 437 -23.14 -38.99 0.17
C SER A 437 -22.38 -37.79 -0.37
N ALA A 438 -22.97 -37.02 -1.29
CA ALA A 438 -22.34 -35.83 -1.86
C ALA A 438 -22.25 -34.66 -0.85
N VAL A 439 -23.18 -34.61 0.11
CA VAL A 439 -23.29 -33.55 1.13
C VAL A 439 -22.80 -34.01 2.51
N LEU A 440 -22.77 -35.31 2.80
CA LEU A 440 -22.24 -35.86 4.05
C LEU A 440 -20.77 -36.24 3.92
N SER A 441 -19.90 -35.24 3.87
CA SER A 441 -18.45 -35.42 3.80
C SER A 441 -17.72 -34.51 4.79
N GLY A 442 -16.48 -34.86 5.17
CA GLY A 442 -15.64 -33.98 5.99
C GLY A 442 -15.45 -32.59 5.37
N THR A 443 -15.39 -32.52 4.04
CA THR A 443 -15.35 -31.27 3.28
C THR A 443 -16.61 -30.43 3.49
N ALA A 444 -17.78 -31.06 3.40
CA ALA A 444 -19.06 -30.37 3.61
C ALA A 444 -19.17 -29.82 5.04
N LEU A 445 -18.79 -30.63 6.04
CA LEU A 445 -18.78 -30.19 7.44
C LEU A 445 -17.81 -29.03 7.67
N ALA A 446 -16.61 -29.09 7.10
CA ALA A 446 -15.62 -28.00 7.21
C ALA A 446 -16.11 -26.70 6.55
N LEU A 447 -16.69 -26.78 5.34
CA LEU A 447 -17.27 -25.64 4.64
C LEU A 447 -18.49 -25.06 5.38
N LEU A 448 -19.36 -25.92 5.94
CA LEU A 448 -20.50 -25.48 6.74
C LEU A 448 -20.01 -24.77 8.02
N ALA A 449 -19.08 -25.40 8.73
CA ALA A 449 -18.50 -24.81 9.94
C ALA A 449 -17.83 -23.47 9.67
N TRP A 450 -17.11 -23.34 8.56
CA TRP A 450 -16.51 -22.08 8.14
C TRP A 450 -17.56 -21.02 7.82
N ASN A 451 -18.61 -21.36 7.08
CA ASN A 451 -19.70 -20.43 6.77
C ASN A 451 -20.45 -19.99 8.05
N LEU A 452 -20.76 -20.93 8.98
CA LEU A 452 -21.37 -20.61 10.26
C LEU A 452 -20.46 -19.69 11.12
N PHE A 453 -19.17 -20.04 11.22
CA PHE A 453 -18.19 -19.22 11.93
C PHE A 453 -18.14 -17.80 11.38
N ARG A 454 -18.16 -17.63 10.07
CA ARG A 454 -18.14 -16.31 9.42
C ARG A 454 -19.47 -15.57 9.63
N ALA A 455 -20.59 -16.25 9.54
CA ALA A 455 -21.94 -15.67 9.68
C ALA A 455 -22.36 -15.41 11.13
N ARG A 456 -21.65 -15.93 12.14
CA ARG A 456 -22.08 -15.96 13.56
C ARG A 456 -22.54 -14.62 14.14
N LYS A 457 -21.86 -13.51 13.78
CA LYS A 457 -22.22 -12.16 14.25
C LYS A 457 -23.48 -11.64 13.56
N GLU A 458 -23.55 -11.82 12.24
CA GLU A 458 -24.71 -11.43 11.44
C GLU A 458 -25.94 -12.22 11.83
N LEU A 459 -25.78 -13.53 12.11
CA LEU A 459 -26.86 -14.39 12.59
C LEU A 459 -27.33 -13.94 13.98
N ALA A 460 -26.42 -13.67 14.91
CA ALA A 460 -26.78 -13.15 16.23
C ALA A 460 -27.56 -11.83 16.12
N THR A 461 -27.11 -10.90 15.27
CA THR A 461 -27.80 -9.62 15.02
C THR A 461 -29.18 -9.85 14.42
N ALA A 462 -29.31 -10.74 13.43
CA ALA A 462 -30.58 -11.05 12.80
C ALA A 462 -31.59 -11.63 13.78
N LEU A 463 -31.14 -12.56 14.66
CA LEU A 463 -32.00 -13.18 15.66
C LEU A 463 -32.45 -12.19 16.74
N THR A 464 -31.58 -11.27 17.17
CA THR A 464 -31.91 -10.26 18.19
C THR A 464 -32.75 -9.12 17.62
N ALA A 465 -32.56 -8.76 16.35
CA ALA A 465 -33.34 -7.71 15.68
C ALA A 465 -34.68 -8.20 15.13
N ALA A 466 -34.88 -9.50 15.02
CA ALA A 466 -36.13 -10.08 14.51
C ALA A 466 -37.28 -9.80 15.48
N LYS A 467 -38.18 -8.92 15.08
CA LYS A 467 -39.43 -8.66 15.79
C LYS A 467 -40.51 -9.61 15.27
N ARG A 468 -41.23 -10.26 16.17
CA ARG A 468 -42.43 -10.99 15.76
C ARG A 468 -43.49 -10.03 15.28
N LEU A 469 -44.10 -10.33 14.16
CA LEU A 469 -45.30 -9.59 13.68
C LEU A 469 -46.37 -9.67 14.78
N ASP A 470 -46.81 -8.51 15.25
CA ASP A 470 -48.00 -8.43 16.09
C ASP A 470 -49.20 -8.74 15.25
N ARG A 471 -49.81 -9.94 15.49
CA ARG A 471 -50.99 -10.40 14.79
C ARG A 471 -52.30 -9.91 15.43
N THR A 472 -52.21 -9.22 16.56
CA THR A 472 -53.32 -8.73 17.35
C THR A 472 -53.67 -7.28 17.01
N GLY A 473 -52.80 -6.55 16.36
CA GLY A 473 -52.97 -5.15 15.96
C GLY A 473 -53.79 -4.99 14.65
N THR A 474 -54.84 -4.23 14.68
CA THR A 474 -55.47 -3.67 13.48
C THR A 474 -54.45 -2.79 12.76
N LYS A 475 -54.30 -2.99 11.42
CA LYS A 475 -53.46 -2.11 10.59
C LYS A 475 -53.87 -0.66 10.83
N PRO A 476 -52.93 0.27 11.06
CA PRO A 476 -53.26 1.68 10.96
C PRO A 476 -53.78 1.96 9.54
N PRO A 477 -54.75 2.84 9.38
CA PRO A 477 -55.25 3.21 8.06
C PRO A 477 -54.08 3.75 7.22
N LEU A 478 -54.03 3.35 5.95
CA LEU A 478 -53.07 3.79 4.94
C LEU A 478 -53.14 5.30 4.71
#